data_68d713241a67b29b8636038a148c5d60
#
_entry.id   68d713241a67b29b8636038a148c5d60
#
_cell.length_a   1.000
_cell.length_b   1.000
_cell.length_c   1.000
_cell.angle_alpha   90.00
_cell.angle_beta   90.00
_cell.angle_gamma   90.00
#
_symmetry.space_group_name_H-M   'P 1'
#
loop_
_entity.id
_entity.type
_entity.pdbx_description
1 polymer ?
#
loop_
_entity_poly.entity_id
_entity_poly.type
_entity_poly.pdbx_seq_one_letter_code
_entity_poly.pdbx_strand_id
1 'polypeptide(L)'
;MKAKDITLVALMVALLAICSQLSIPIQPVPITLQTLAVLMIGFLLSPRNAFLAGAIYMVLGLIGLPVFAGFSGGYQSFISPAFGFIISFMAAAGLGAWYLQGKTGMKHYIIAGLIMTAVTYLIGIPYMGIILNGLNGASLSFYQILMAGLIPFIPGDLVKLALAVVLAKQLRPRLVSESN
;
A
#
# COMPACT_ATOMS: atom_id res chain seq x y z
N MET A 1 11.70 5.14 -19.27
CA MET A 1 12.19 4.34 -18.12
C MET A 1 13.42 3.56 -18.57
N LYS A 2 14.48 3.53 -17.77
CA LYS A 2 15.64 2.64 -18.04
C LYS A 2 15.21 1.18 -17.75
N ALA A 3 15.89 0.18 -18.35
CA ALA A 3 15.60 -1.23 -18.09
C ALA A 3 15.59 -1.58 -16.58
N LYS A 4 16.54 -1.02 -15.82
CA LYS A 4 16.61 -1.14 -14.36
C LYS A 4 15.33 -0.68 -13.65
N ASP A 5 14.74 0.45 -14.08
CA ASP A 5 13.49 0.96 -13.48
C ASP A 5 12.34 -0.02 -13.70
N ILE A 6 12.23 -0.59 -14.91
CA ILE A 6 11.19 -1.55 -15.25
C ILE A 6 11.33 -2.80 -14.37
N THR A 7 12.56 -3.32 -14.24
CA THR A 7 12.84 -4.48 -13.39
C THR A 7 12.49 -4.23 -11.93
N LEU A 8 12.86 -3.05 -11.39
CA LEU A 8 12.53 -2.70 -10.00
C LEU A 8 11.02 -2.55 -9.78
N VAL A 9 10.31 -1.90 -10.72
CA VAL A 9 8.84 -1.79 -10.64
C VAL A 9 8.21 -3.18 -10.66
N ALA A 10 8.62 -4.06 -11.60
CA ALA A 10 8.08 -5.42 -11.68
C ALA A 10 8.35 -6.24 -10.40
N LEU A 11 9.56 -6.14 -9.85
CA LEU A 11 9.91 -6.80 -8.59
C LEU A 11 9.06 -6.31 -7.42
N MET A 12 8.81 -4.99 -7.33
CA MET A 12 8.00 -4.41 -6.27
C MET A 12 6.51 -4.76 -6.42
N VAL A 13 6.00 -4.85 -7.65
CA VAL A 13 4.64 -5.35 -7.91
C VAL A 13 4.50 -6.81 -7.49
N ALA A 14 5.48 -7.65 -7.81
CA ALA A 14 5.50 -9.05 -7.37
C ALA A 14 5.57 -9.17 -5.84
N LEU A 15 6.42 -8.35 -5.19
CA LEU A 15 6.49 -8.30 -3.73
C LEU A 15 5.14 -7.91 -3.13
N LEU A 16 4.46 -6.90 -3.69
CA LEU A 16 3.14 -6.47 -3.23
C LEU A 16 2.09 -7.58 -3.38
N ALA A 17 2.12 -8.31 -4.50
CA ALA A 17 1.24 -9.46 -4.73
C ALA A 17 1.50 -10.60 -3.73
N ILE A 18 2.77 -10.92 -3.43
CA ILE A 18 3.12 -11.92 -2.41
C ILE A 18 2.66 -11.47 -1.02
N CYS A 19 2.94 -10.23 -0.65
CA CYS A 19 2.55 -9.65 0.64
C CYS A 19 1.01 -9.58 0.83
N SER A 20 0.24 -9.55 -0.24
CA SER A 20 -1.21 -9.59 -0.19
C SER A 20 -1.74 -10.94 0.27
N GLN A 21 -1.04 -12.05 -0.06
CA GLN A 21 -1.44 -13.39 0.33
C GLN A 21 -1.09 -13.71 1.78
N LEU A 22 -0.12 -12.98 2.35
CA LEU A 22 0.20 -13.07 3.78
C LEU A 22 -0.80 -12.23 4.56
N SER A 23 -1.97 -12.81 4.80
CA SER A 23 -3.12 -12.12 5.37
C SER A 23 -3.80 -12.89 6.47
N ILE A 24 -4.34 -12.15 7.46
CA ILE A 24 -5.28 -12.64 8.46
C ILE A 24 -6.67 -12.26 7.98
N PRO A 25 -7.53 -13.24 7.65
CA PRO A 25 -8.85 -12.99 7.08
C PRO A 25 -9.83 -12.52 8.15
N ILE A 26 -9.90 -11.22 8.38
CA ILE A 26 -10.90 -10.56 9.21
C ILE A 26 -11.83 -9.71 8.34
N GLN A 27 -13.06 -9.49 8.84
CA GLN A 27 -14.04 -8.63 8.15
C GLN A 27 -14.05 -7.23 8.80
N PRO A 28 -14.32 -6.17 8.03
CA PRO A 28 -14.61 -6.11 6.59
C PRO A 28 -13.37 -6.05 5.69
N VAL A 29 -12.18 -5.86 6.26
CA VAL A 29 -10.91 -5.71 5.54
C VAL A 29 -9.87 -6.63 6.17
N PRO A 30 -9.19 -7.51 5.42
CA PRO A 30 -8.16 -8.40 5.96
C PRO A 30 -6.93 -7.61 6.42
N ILE A 31 -6.27 -8.06 7.49
CA ILE A 31 -4.95 -7.58 7.86
C ILE A 31 -3.92 -8.28 6.99
N THR A 32 -3.14 -7.53 6.22
CA THR A 32 -2.16 -8.08 5.26
C THR A 32 -0.78 -7.47 5.47
N LEU A 33 0.23 -8.04 4.82
CA LEU A 33 1.55 -7.41 4.71
C LEU A 33 1.66 -6.41 3.53
N GLN A 34 0.57 -6.13 2.81
CA GLN A 34 0.58 -5.18 1.68
C GLN A 34 1.13 -3.82 2.05
N THR A 35 0.73 -3.28 3.22
CA THR A 35 1.19 -1.95 3.67
C THR A 35 2.72 -1.90 3.87
N LEU A 36 3.36 -3.00 4.28
CA LEU A 36 4.83 -3.12 4.29
C LEU A 36 5.41 -2.98 2.88
N ALA A 37 4.86 -3.72 1.91
CA ALA A 37 5.33 -3.65 0.52
C ALA A 37 5.11 -2.26 -0.08
N VAL A 38 3.98 -1.60 0.20
CA VAL A 38 3.69 -0.23 -0.24
C VAL A 38 4.71 0.76 0.34
N LEU A 39 5.04 0.65 1.63
CA LEU A 39 6.10 1.44 2.26
C LEU A 39 7.45 1.24 1.57
N MET A 40 7.81 -0.01 1.27
CA MET A 40 9.05 -0.32 0.54
C MET A 40 9.06 0.29 -0.86
N ILE A 41 7.94 0.23 -1.59
CA ILE A 41 7.77 0.88 -2.90
C ILE A 41 8.04 2.39 -2.79
N GLY A 42 7.40 3.08 -1.84
CA GLY A 42 7.56 4.51 -1.64
C GLY A 42 8.95 4.91 -1.15
N PHE A 43 9.67 4.03 -0.43
CA PHE A 43 11.01 4.31 0.07
C PHE A 43 12.11 4.04 -0.94
N LEU A 44 11.92 3.12 -1.87
CA LEU A 44 12.98 2.64 -2.76
C LEU A 44 12.84 3.13 -4.19
N LEU A 45 11.64 3.43 -4.67
CA LEU A 45 11.41 3.86 -6.05
C LEU A 45 11.33 5.39 -6.16
N SER A 46 11.52 5.88 -7.40
CA SER A 46 11.20 7.28 -7.73
C SER A 46 9.68 7.52 -7.66
N PRO A 47 9.20 8.77 -7.48
CA PRO A 47 7.78 9.05 -7.32
C PRO A 47 6.90 8.49 -8.45
N ARG A 48 7.35 8.66 -9.70
CA ARG A 48 6.67 8.12 -10.88
C ARG A 48 6.61 6.59 -10.85
N ASN A 49 7.73 5.95 -10.54
CA ASN A 49 7.82 4.50 -10.53
C ASN A 49 7.04 3.90 -9.35
N ALA A 50 7.02 4.58 -8.20
CA ALA A 50 6.23 4.18 -7.03
C ALA A 50 4.72 4.24 -7.32
N PHE A 51 4.25 5.33 -7.95
CA PHE A 51 2.87 5.43 -8.40
C PHE A 51 2.52 4.35 -9.42
N LEU A 52 3.38 4.13 -10.43
CA LEU A 52 3.18 3.10 -11.46
C LEU A 52 3.14 1.69 -10.87
N ALA A 53 3.95 1.38 -9.88
CA ALA A 53 3.92 0.07 -9.22
C ALA A 53 2.55 -0.21 -8.59
N GLY A 54 1.98 0.75 -7.85
CA GLY A 54 0.63 0.65 -7.30
C GLY A 54 -0.45 0.54 -8.38
N ALA A 55 -0.33 1.33 -9.47
CA ALA A 55 -1.26 1.31 -10.60
C ALA A 55 -1.24 -0.04 -11.33
N ILE A 56 -0.05 -0.57 -11.62
CA ILE A 56 0.12 -1.88 -12.27
C ILE A 56 -0.48 -2.98 -11.39
N TYR A 57 -0.18 -2.99 -10.09
CA TYR A 57 -0.75 -3.97 -9.17
C TYR A 57 -2.28 -3.94 -9.19
N MET A 58 -2.89 -2.75 -9.12
CA MET A 58 -4.34 -2.58 -9.19
C MET A 58 -4.92 -3.10 -10.51
N VAL A 59 -4.31 -2.74 -11.65
CA VAL A 59 -4.75 -3.19 -12.98
C VAL A 59 -4.64 -4.71 -13.11
N LEU A 60 -3.53 -5.31 -12.69
CA LEU A 60 -3.36 -6.77 -12.72
C LEU A 60 -4.45 -7.49 -11.93
N GLY A 61 -4.80 -6.99 -10.75
CA GLY A 61 -5.90 -7.55 -9.98
C GLY A 61 -7.26 -7.38 -10.65
N LEU A 62 -7.53 -6.20 -11.23
CA LEU A 62 -8.82 -5.92 -11.88
C LEU A 62 -9.05 -6.73 -13.16
N ILE A 63 -8.02 -7.04 -13.93
CA ILE A 63 -8.14 -7.92 -15.11
C ILE A 63 -8.30 -9.39 -14.74
N GLY A 64 -8.31 -9.73 -13.45
CA GLY A 64 -8.64 -11.07 -12.97
C GLY A 64 -7.46 -11.89 -12.45
N LEU A 65 -6.24 -11.35 -12.41
CA LEU A 65 -5.13 -12.05 -11.77
C LEU A 65 -5.37 -12.13 -10.25
N PRO A 66 -5.10 -13.28 -9.60
CA PRO A 66 -5.36 -13.49 -8.17
C PRO A 66 -4.28 -12.86 -7.29
N VAL A 67 -4.08 -11.53 -7.45
CA VAL A 67 -3.03 -10.78 -6.77
C VAL A 67 -3.52 -10.02 -5.55
N PHE A 68 -4.83 -9.89 -5.34
CA PHE A 68 -5.38 -9.27 -4.13
C PHE A 68 -5.46 -10.28 -2.98
N ALA A 69 -5.68 -9.79 -1.76
CA ALA A 69 -5.74 -10.62 -0.56
C ALA A 69 -6.72 -11.80 -0.71
N GLY A 70 -6.30 -12.98 -0.24
CA GLY A 70 -7.09 -14.20 -0.36
C GLY A 70 -7.19 -14.72 -1.79
N PHE A 71 -6.15 -14.51 -2.61
CA PHE A 71 -6.11 -14.91 -4.03
C PHE A 71 -7.27 -14.36 -4.86
N SER A 72 -7.81 -13.21 -4.45
CA SER A 72 -8.92 -12.57 -5.16
C SER A 72 -8.42 -11.67 -6.29
N GLY A 73 -9.34 -11.32 -7.18
CA GLY A 73 -9.13 -10.44 -8.34
C GLY A 73 -10.40 -10.33 -9.17
N GLY A 74 -10.33 -9.56 -10.24
CA GLY A 74 -11.45 -9.31 -11.12
C GLY A 74 -12.16 -7.98 -10.82
N TYR A 75 -12.98 -7.55 -11.77
CA TYR A 75 -13.71 -6.27 -11.69
C TYR A 75 -14.66 -6.18 -10.48
N GLN A 76 -15.16 -7.31 -9.99
CA GLN A 76 -15.99 -7.36 -8.76
C GLN A 76 -15.26 -6.82 -7.52
N SER A 77 -13.94 -6.71 -7.55
CA SER A 77 -13.18 -6.10 -6.45
C SER A 77 -13.57 -4.65 -6.19
N PHE A 78 -14.11 -3.92 -7.17
CA PHE A 78 -14.61 -2.56 -6.99
C PHE A 78 -15.70 -2.45 -5.91
N ILE A 79 -16.49 -3.46 -5.69
CA ILE A 79 -17.53 -3.48 -4.66
C ILE A 79 -17.03 -4.04 -3.33
N SER A 80 -15.75 -4.33 -3.21
CA SER A 80 -15.13 -4.76 -1.96
C SER A 80 -14.82 -3.57 -1.06
N PRO A 81 -15.14 -3.61 0.24
CA PRO A 81 -14.74 -2.59 1.21
C PRO A 81 -13.22 -2.34 1.26
N ALA A 82 -12.42 -3.37 0.95
CA ALA A 82 -10.96 -3.29 0.93
C ALA A 82 -10.38 -2.55 -0.29
N PHE A 83 -11.16 -2.36 -1.37
CA PHE A 83 -10.63 -1.83 -2.64
C PHE A 83 -10.14 -0.38 -2.53
N GLY A 84 -10.73 0.44 -1.66
CA GLY A 84 -10.26 1.79 -1.39
C GLY A 84 -8.81 1.86 -0.89
N PHE A 85 -8.39 0.86 -0.13
CA PHE A 85 -6.99 0.73 0.30
C PHE A 85 -6.07 0.41 -0.89
N ILE A 86 -6.51 -0.43 -1.83
CA ILE A 86 -5.75 -0.72 -3.06
C ILE A 86 -5.59 0.54 -3.93
N ILE A 87 -6.66 1.32 -4.10
CA ILE A 87 -6.59 2.62 -4.79
C ILE A 87 -5.57 3.54 -4.10
N SER A 88 -5.57 3.59 -2.78
CA SER A 88 -4.68 4.46 -2.01
C SER A 88 -3.21 4.15 -2.19
N PHE A 89 -2.83 2.91 -2.51
CA PHE A 89 -1.44 2.48 -2.64
C PHE A 89 -0.67 3.29 -3.69
N MET A 90 -1.31 3.65 -4.80
CA MET A 90 -0.71 4.50 -5.83
C MET A 90 -0.33 5.89 -5.27
N ALA A 91 -1.30 6.55 -4.64
CA ALA A 91 -1.11 7.89 -4.09
C ALA A 91 -0.14 7.86 -2.91
N ALA A 92 -0.29 6.91 -1.99
CA ALA A 92 0.56 6.77 -0.82
C ALA A 92 2.02 6.54 -1.22
N ALA A 93 2.30 5.56 -2.08
CA ALA A 93 3.66 5.26 -2.53
C ALA A 93 4.27 6.44 -3.31
N GLY A 94 3.51 7.05 -4.21
CA GLY A 94 3.95 8.20 -4.98
C GLY A 94 4.31 9.41 -4.11
N LEU A 95 3.46 9.76 -3.15
CA LEU A 95 3.67 10.87 -2.21
C LEU A 95 4.83 10.60 -1.24
N GLY A 96 4.95 9.38 -0.72
CA GLY A 96 6.08 8.99 0.13
C GLY A 96 7.40 9.11 -0.61
N ALA A 97 7.47 8.60 -1.83
CA ALA A 97 8.64 8.72 -2.68
C ALA A 97 8.97 10.18 -3.04
N TRP A 98 7.95 10.98 -3.32
CA TRP A 98 8.12 12.42 -3.59
C TRP A 98 8.68 13.15 -2.37
N TYR A 99 8.16 12.90 -1.19
CA TYR A 99 8.67 13.50 0.04
C TYR A 99 10.16 13.15 0.28
N LEU A 100 10.58 11.95 -0.10
CA LEU A 100 11.94 11.45 0.11
C LEU A 100 12.94 11.90 -0.98
N GLN A 101 12.52 12.68 -1.97
CA GLN A 101 13.45 13.22 -2.97
C GLN A 101 14.50 14.14 -2.29
N GLY A 102 15.78 13.84 -2.52
CA GLY A 102 16.89 14.60 -1.92
C GLY A 102 17.04 14.46 -0.40
N LYS A 103 16.23 13.61 0.25
CA LYS A 103 16.27 13.43 1.69
C LYS A 103 16.80 12.04 2.05
N THR A 104 17.65 12.00 3.07
CA THR A 104 18.23 10.78 3.62
C THR A 104 18.12 10.83 5.15
N GLY A 105 18.19 9.65 5.78
CA GLY A 105 18.17 9.56 7.24
C GLY A 105 16.84 9.02 7.79
N MET A 106 16.95 8.37 8.95
CA MET A 106 15.85 7.61 9.57
C MET A 106 14.58 8.44 9.80
N LYS A 107 14.73 9.68 10.28
CA LYS A 107 13.61 10.59 10.55
C LYS A 107 12.75 10.85 9.29
N HIS A 108 13.39 10.97 8.12
CA HIS A 108 12.68 11.23 6.87
C HIS A 108 11.90 10.00 6.39
N TYR A 109 12.43 8.79 6.59
CA TYR A 109 11.68 7.56 6.31
C TYR A 109 10.46 7.41 7.23
N ILE A 110 10.61 7.73 8.53
CA ILE A 110 9.48 7.71 9.47
C ILE A 110 8.40 8.69 9.03
N ILE A 111 8.77 9.94 8.73
CA ILE A 111 7.80 10.95 8.27
C ILE A 111 7.13 10.52 6.96
N ALA A 112 7.92 10.04 5.98
CA ALA A 112 7.36 9.53 4.72
C ALA A 112 6.37 8.39 4.97
N GLY A 113 6.71 7.44 5.83
CA GLY A 113 5.84 6.32 6.16
C GLY A 113 4.56 6.76 6.86
N LEU A 114 4.62 7.73 7.77
CA LEU A 114 3.44 8.31 8.40
C LEU A 114 2.53 9.02 7.37
N ILE A 115 3.12 9.77 6.43
CA ILE A 115 2.36 10.38 5.31
C ILE A 115 1.68 9.29 4.49
N MET A 116 2.40 8.23 4.13
CA MET A 116 1.85 7.12 3.34
C MET A 116 0.71 6.42 4.07
N THR A 117 0.88 6.14 5.35
CA THR A 117 -0.15 5.54 6.20
C THR A 117 -1.38 6.44 6.31
N ALA A 118 -1.18 7.74 6.53
CA ALA A 118 -2.28 8.70 6.57
C ALA A 118 -3.06 8.75 5.25
N VAL A 119 -2.38 8.81 4.10
CA VAL A 119 -3.01 8.77 2.78
C VAL A 119 -3.79 7.48 2.57
N THR A 120 -3.23 6.35 3.00
CA THR A 120 -3.90 5.05 2.88
C THR A 120 -5.23 5.03 3.63
N TYR A 121 -5.25 5.53 4.85
CA TYR A 121 -6.49 5.59 5.64
C TYR A 121 -7.45 6.70 5.17
N LEU A 122 -6.94 7.86 4.75
CA LEU A 122 -7.78 8.95 4.23
C LEU A 122 -8.57 8.57 2.97
N ILE A 123 -8.06 7.65 2.18
CA ILE A 123 -8.75 7.13 0.98
C ILE A 123 -9.52 5.85 1.31
N GLY A 124 -8.88 4.92 2.01
CA GLY A 124 -9.42 3.58 2.26
C GLY A 124 -10.66 3.58 3.15
N ILE A 125 -10.65 4.36 4.26
CA ILE A 125 -11.76 4.37 5.22
C ILE A 125 -13.04 4.98 4.64
N PRO A 126 -13.02 6.16 3.98
CA PRO A 126 -14.22 6.69 3.34
C PRO A 126 -14.78 5.74 2.27
N TYR A 127 -13.91 5.15 1.44
CA TYR A 127 -14.33 4.18 0.45
C TYR A 127 -15.02 2.97 1.10
N MET A 128 -14.40 2.39 2.14
CA MET A 128 -14.97 1.30 2.91
C MET A 128 -16.36 1.66 3.46
N GLY A 129 -16.51 2.86 4.02
CA GLY A 129 -17.79 3.35 4.53
C GLY A 129 -18.86 3.46 3.46
N ILE A 130 -18.50 3.97 2.27
CA ILE A 130 -19.42 4.06 1.12
C ILE A 130 -19.89 2.67 0.69
N ILE A 131 -18.99 1.70 0.61
CA ILE A 131 -19.35 0.32 0.23
C ILE A 131 -20.22 -0.34 1.29
N LEU A 132 -19.83 -0.27 2.56
CA LEU A 132 -20.57 -0.93 3.65
C LEU A 132 -21.97 -0.34 3.84
N ASN A 133 -22.11 0.96 3.83
CA ASN A 133 -23.40 1.62 4.07
C ASN A 133 -24.23 1.76 2.79
N GLY A 134 -23.57 2.08 1.65
CA GLY A 134 -24.29 2.35 0.41
C GLY A 134 -24.70 1.09 -0.34
N LEU A 135 -23.81 0.10 -0.46
CA LEU A 135 -24.08 -1.11 -1.23
C LEU A 135 -24.53 -2.28 -0.34
N ASN A 136 -23.91 -2.44 0.84
CA ASN A 136 -24.21 -3.56 1.73
C ASN A 136 -25.33 -3.24 2.75
N GLY A 137 -25.80 -2.00 2.82
CA GLY A 137 -26.91 -1.60 3.70
C GLY A 137 -26.59 -1.71 5.20
N ALA A 138 -25.32 -1.68 5.60
CA ALA A 138 -24.91 -1.97 6.97
C ALA A 138 -25.27 -0.87 7.99
N SER A 139 -25.56 0.36 7.54
CA SER A 139 -25.94 1.52 8.37
C SER A 139 -24.99 1.80 9.55
N LEU A 140 -23.68 1.60 9.32
CA LEU A 140 -22.64 1.79 10.33
C LEU A 140 -22.41 3.27 10.62
N SER A 141 -22.28 3.64 11.89
CA SER A 141 -21.81 4.97 12.28
C SER A 141 -20.35 5.18 11.88
N PHE A 142 -19.93 6.45 11.80
CA PHE A 142 -18.53 6.79 11.51
C PHE A 142 -17.55 6.14 12.52
N TYR A 143 -17.94 6.09 13.79
CA TYR A 143 -17.14 5.44 14.83
C TYR A 143 -16.97 3.94 14.57
N GLN A 144 -18.04 3.24 14.20
CA GLN A 144 -17.97 1.80 13.86
C GLN A 144 -17.09 1.53 12.64
N ILE A 145 -17.12 2.41 11.63
CA ILE A 145 -16.25 2.32 10.45
C ILE A 145 -14.78 2.49 10.86
N LEU A 146 -14.46 3.47 11.74
CA LEU A 146 -13.10 3.63 12.26
C LEU A 146 -12.65 2.44 13.09
N MET A 147 -13.52 1.90 13.93
CA MET A 147 -13.21 0.71 14.74
C MET A 147 -12.95 -0.53 13.87
N ALA A 148 -13.61 -0.62 12.73
CA ALA A 148 -13.45 -1.75 11.81
C ALA A 148 -12.26 -1.60 10.86
N GLY A 149 -11.95 -0.38 10.40
CA GLY A 149 -10.98 -0.14 9.32
C GLY A 149 -9.68 0.55 9.74
N LEU A 150 -9.56 1.04 10.98
CA LEU A 150 -8.38 1.76 11.46
C LEU A 150 -7.78 1.11 12.70
N ILE A 151 -8.55 1.00 13.77
CA ILE A 151 -8.03 0.66 15.10
C ILE A 151 -7.29 -0.69 15.14
N PRO A 152 -7.80 -1.79 14.55
CA PRO A 152 -7.11 -3.09 14.57
C PRO A 152 -5.79 -3.11 13.80
N PHE A 153 -5.62 -2.16 12.86
CA PHE A 153 -4.46 -2.14 11.97
C PHE A 153 -3.29 -1.35 12.54
N ILE A 154 -3.54 -0.34 13.41
CA ILE A 154 -2.52 0.57 13.94
C ILE A 154 -1.31 -0.17 14.54
N PRO A 155 -1.47 -1.16 15.44
CA PRO A 155 -0.31 -1.84 16.02
C PRO A 155 0.54 -2.54 14.97
N GLY A 156 -0.10 -3.25 14.04
CA GLY A 156 0.57 -3.93 12.94
C GLY A 156 1.28 -2.96 11.99
N ASP A 157 0.66 -1.83 11.68
CA ASP A 157 1.24 -0.84 10.77
C ASP A 157 2.44 -0.11 11.37
N LEU A 158 2.46 0.11 12.69
CA LEU A 158 3.64 0.65 13.38
C LEU A 158 4.82 -0.33 13.30
N VAL A 159 4.58 -1.62 13.50
CA VAL A 159 5.61 -2.66 13.34
C VAL A 159 6.12 -2.72 11.90
N LYS A 160 5.22 -2.71 10.91
CA LYS A 160 5.58 -2.70 9.48
C LYS A 160 6.36 -1.45 9.09
N LEU A 161 5.97 -0.27 9.63
CA LEU A 161 6.70 0.97 9.42
C LEU A 161 8.12 0.87 9.96
N ALA A 162 8.30 0.40 11.20
CA ALA A 162 9.61 0.22 11.79
C ALA A 162 10.49 -0.72 10.94
N LEU A 163 9.92 -1.85 10.52
CA LEU A 163 10.61 -2.83 9.66
C LEU A 163 10.97 -2.22 8.30
N ALA A 164 10.03 -1.51 7.65
CA ALA A 164 10.28 -0.86 6.37
C ALA A 164 11.41 0.18 6.45
N VAL A 165 11.46 0.97 7.52
CA VAL A 165 12.52 1.97 7.76
C VAL A 165 13.89 1.31 7.86
N VAL A 166 13.99 0.21 8.62
CA VAL A 166 15.25 -0.55 8.76
C VAL A 166 15.70 -1.13 7.42
N LEU A 167 14.78 -1.78 6.70
CA LEU A 167 15.07 -2.36 5.39
C LEU A 167 15.47 -1.30 4.36
N ALA A 168 14.73 -0.19 4.29
CA ALA A 168 15.02 0.89 3.35
C ALA A 168 16.39 1.53 3.60
N LYS A 169 16.78 1.72 4.86
CA LYS A 169 18.10 2.23 5.22
C LYS A 169 19.24 1.35 4.68
N GLN A 170 19.05 0.03 4.63
CA GLN A 170 20.05 -0.91 4.11
C GLN A 170 20.01 -1.03 2.58
N LEU A 171 18.82 -1.00 1.98
CA LEU A 171 18.64 -1.28 0.56
C LEU A 171 18.82 -0.06 -0.34
N ARG A 172 18.31 1.11 0.06
CA ARG A 172 18.34 2.31 -0.79
C ARG A 172 19.75 2.75 -1.21
N PRO A 173 20.77 2.75 -0.34
CA PRO A 173 22.14 3.10 -0.76
C PRO A 173 22.67 2.19 -1.86
N ARG A 174 22.37 0.89 -1.79
CA ARG A 174 22.81 -0.09 -2.79
C ARG A 174 22.13 0.14 -4.16
N LEU A 175 20.84 0.46 -4.16
CA LEU A 175 20.08 0.73 -5.38
C LEU A 175 20.47 2.04 -6.05
N VAL A 176 20.87 3.05 -5.28
CA VAL A 176 21.32 4.38 -5.79
C VAL A 176 22.76 4.32 -6.30
N SER A 177 23.67 3.60 -5.61
CA SER A 177 25.09 3.49 -6.04
C SER A 177 25.26 2.82 -7.40
N GLU A 178 24.35 1.95 -7.81
CA GLU A 178 24.38 1.29 -9.12
C GLU A 178 23.75 2.15 -10.25
N SER A 179 23.30 3.37 -9.96
CA SER A 179 22.64 4.26 -10.93
C SER A 179 23.60 5.33 -11.50
N ASN A 180 24.83 5.41 -11.01
CA ASN A 180 25.93 6.21 -11.52
C ASN A 180 26.87 5.32 -12.34
#